data_fecbc2ee15ca69d163130d57ed776d7c
#
_entry.id   fecbc2ee15ca69d163130d57ed776d7c
#
_cell.length_a   1.000
_cell.length_b   1.000
_cell.length_c   1.000
_cell.angle_alpha   90.00
_cell.angle_beta   90.00
_cell.angle_gamma   90.00
#
_symmetry.space_group_name_H-M   'P 1'
#
loop_
_entity.id
_entity.type
_entity.pdbx_description
1 polymer ?
#
loop_
_entity_poly.entity_id
_entity_poly.type
_entity_poly.pdbx_seq_one_letter_code
_entity_poly.pdbx_strand_id
1 'polypeptide(L)'
;SGKLGEVFERLKKRGALSEDDVAAALREIRVALLEADVALPVVKDFVEGVRTRAIGQEVLRSVTPGQMVVKIVHDHLVDMLGGAEAPADVNLAGIPPVAVLMVGLQGSGKTTTSAKLAMRLARRDKKRVLMASLDVYRPAAQQQLKILGEQADVPVLQAVLGEQPLAITRRAMDTGRRE
;
A
#
# COMPACT_ATOMS: atom_id res chain seq x y z
N SER A 1 -10.28 -3.43 7.77
CA SER A 1 -10.40 -1.96 7.98
C SER A 1 -11.59 -1.57 8.87
N GLY A 2 -12.61 -2.43 9.06
CA GLY A 2 -13.76 -2.14 9.91
C GLY A 2 -13.40 -1.92 11.38
N LYS A 3 -12.67 -2.87 11.98
CA LYS A 3 -12.38 -2.85 13.43
C LYS A 3 -11.61 -1.62 13.90
N LEU A 4 -10.56 -1.20 13.21
CA LEU A 4 -9.82 0.03 13.56
C LEU A 4 -10.71 1.27 13.44
N GLY A 5 -11.55 1.34 12.41
CA GLY A 5 -12.50 2.43 12.23
C GLY A 5 -13.49 2.54 13.39
N GLU A 6 -14.03 1.44 13.87
CA GLU A 6 -14.95 1.40 15.01
C GLU A 6 -14.28 1.87 16.30
N VAL A 7 -13.03 1.46 16.55
CA VAL A 7 -12.26 1.93 17.72
C VAL A 7 -12.06 3.45 17.66
N PHE A 8 -11.71 3.97 16.48
CA PHE A 8 -11.50 5.41 16.29
C PHE A 8 -12.78 6.22 16.46
N GLU A 9 -13.91 5.73 15.93
CA GLU A 9 -15.19 6.43 16.09
C GLU A 9 -15.66 6.46 17.56
N ARG A 10 -15.38 5.40 18.33
CA ARG A 10 -15.67 5.39 19.77
C ARG A 10 -14.79 6.38 20.55
N LEU A 11 -13.50 6.45 20.21
CA LEU A 11 -12.58 7.40 20.83
C LEU A 11 -12.98 8.84 20.54
N LYS A 12 -13.34 9.16 19.31
CA LYS A 12 -13.75 10.52 18.90
C LYS A 12 -15.01 11.02 19.62
N LYS A 13 -15.93 10.12 19.96
CA LYS A 13 -17.19 10.47 20.63
C LYS A 13 -17.05 10.76 22.13
N ARG A 14 -15.90 10.47 22.74
CA ARG A 14 -15.65 10.72 24.16
C ARG A 14 -15.10 12.11 24.36
N GLY A 15 -15.76 12.88 25.25
CA GLY A 15 -15.34 14.24 25.62
C GLY A 15 -14.16 14.28 26.60
N ALA A 16 -13.91 13.16 27.31
CA ALA A 16 -12.74 12.97 28.17
C ALA A 16 -12.22 11.55 28.01
N LEU A 17 -10.92 11.37 28.14
CA LEU A 17 -10.26 10.06 28.12
C LEU A 17 -9.42 9.88 29.37
N SER A 18 -9.54 8.71 30.00
CA SER A 18 -8.63 8.24 31.02
C SER A 18 -7.50 7.39 30.43
N GLU A 19 -6.44 7.15 31.20
CA GLU A 19 -5.38 6.20 30.82
C GLU A 19 -5.94 4.80 30.55
N ASP A 20 -6.95 4.37 31.30
CA ASP A 20 -7.61 3.07 31.12
C ASP A 20 -8.37 3.00 29.77
N ASP A 21 -9.00 4.10 29.35
CA ASP A 21 -9.67 4.20 28.05
C ASP A 21 -8.68 4.06 26.90
N VAL A 22 -7.54 4.73 27.02
CA VAL A 22 -6.44 4.62 26.04
C VAL A 22 -5.89 3.19 26.01
N ALA A 23 -5.64 2.60 27.19
CA ALA A 23 -5.15 1.23 27.30
C ALA A 23 -6.15 0.20 26.71
N ALA A 24 -7.46 0.41 26.91
CA ALA A 24 -8.49 -0.43 26.31
C ALA A 24 -8.48 -0.32 24.79
N ALA A 25 -8.43 0.89 24.24
CA ALA A 25 -8.36 1.12 22.80
C ALA A 25 -7.09 0.50 22.18
N LEU A 26 -5.94 0.62 22.83
CA LEU A 26 -4.69 0.01 22.37
C LEU A 26 -4.73 -1.52 22.37
N ARG A 27 -5.44 -2.14 23.31
CA ARG A 27 -5.67 -3.60 23.27
C ARG A 27 -6.47 -4.01 22.03
N GLU A 28 -7.51 -3.27 21.68
CA GLU A 28 -8.31 -3.56 20.50
C GLU A 28 -7.52 -3.31 19.20
N ILE A 29 -6.75 -2.23 19.13
CA ILE A 29 -5.85 -1.94 18.00
C ILE A 29 -4.83 -3.07 17.84
N ARG A 30 -4.24 -3.56 18.94
CA ARG A 30 -3.33 -4.70 18.92
C ARG A 30 -3.98 -5.94 18.31
N VAL A 31 -5.19 -6.27 18.72
CA VAL A 31 -5.94 -7.42 18.16
C VAL A 31 -6.18 -7.22 16.68
N ALA A 32 -6.63 -6.04 16.26
CA ALA A 32 -6.90 -5.75 14.85
C ALA A 32 -5.64 -5.85 13.97
N LEU A 33 -4.47 -5.44 14.46
CA LEU A 33 -3.20 -5.56 13.75
C LEU A 33 -2.76 -7.02 13.62
N LEU A 34 -2.90 -7.82 14.70
CA LEU A 34 -2.59 -9.25 14.66
C LEU A 34 -3.51 -10.02 13.71
N GLU A 35 -4.80 -9.71 13.69
CA GLU A 35 -5.76 -10.28 12.73
C GLU A 35 -5.47 -9.89 11.27
N ALA A 36 -4.76 -8.77 11.07
CA ALA A 36 -4.27 -8.33 9.77
C ALA A 36 -2.87 -8.90 9.43
N ASP A 37 -2.45 -9.97 10.12
CA ASP A 37 -1.17 -10.66 9.92
C ASP A 37 0.08 -9.78 10.13
N VAL A 38 -0.03 -8.70 10.91
CA VAL A 38 1.14 -7.90 11.29
C VAL A 38 1.98 -8.68 12.30
N ALA A 39 3.29 -8.75 12.08
CA ALA A 39 4.21 -9.50 12.93
C ALA A 39 4.18 -9.03 14.39
N LEU A 40 4.15 -9.96 15.35
CA LEU A 40 4.03 -9.67 16.77
C LEU A 40 5.06 -8.67 17.33
N PRO A 41 6.35 -8.69 16.97
CA PRO A 41 7.31 -7.68 17.40
C PRO A 41 6.91 -6.28 16.95
N VAL A 42 6.50 -6.13 15.68
CA VAL A 42 6.05 -4.85 15.10
C VAL A 42 4.82 -4.31 15.84
N VAL A 43 3.85 -5.20 16.15
CA VAL A 43 2.65 -4.81 16.91
C VAL A 43 3.00 -4.35 18.33
N LYS A 44 3.97 -5.01 19.00
CA LYS A 44 4.43 -4.61 20.33
C LYS A 44 5.07 -3.24 20.32
N ASP A 45 6.00 -3.00 19.41
CA ASP A 45 6.70 -1.72 19.26
C ASP A 45 5.72 -0.60 18.92
N PHE A 46 4.76 -0.88 18.05
CA PHE A 46 3.69 0.05 17.70
C PHE A 46 2.85 0.46 18.91
N VAL A 47 2.32 -0.52 19.64
CA VAL A 47 1.45 -0.27 20.79
C VAL A 47 2.19 0.51 21.89
N GLU A 48 3.45 0.20 22.16
CA GLU A 48 4.26 0.90 23.15
C GLU A 48 4.57 2.33 22.71
N GLY A 49 4.93 2.53 21.45
CA GLY A 49 5.20 3.86 20.90
C GLY A 49 3.97 4.77 20.94
N VAL A 50 2.79 4.24 20.60
CA VAL A 50 1.53 5.00 20.70
C VAL A 50 1.17 5.26 22.16
N ARG A 51 1.31 4.26 23.05
CA ARG A 51 1.02 4.39 24.48
C ARG A 51 1.80 5.53 25.12
N THR A 52 3.12 5.56 24.91
CA THR A 52 4.00 6.58 25.46
C THR A 52 3.55 8.00 25.07
N ARG A 53 3.10 8.20 23.84
CA ARG A 53 2.62 9.48 23.33
C ARG A 53 1.20 9.82 23.79
N ALA A 54 0.31 8.81 23.88
CA ALA A 54 -1.12 8.99 24.14
C ALA A 54 -1.46 9.20 25.63
N ILE A 55 -0.63 8.74 26.57
CA ILE A 55 -0.82 8.90 28.01
C ILE A 55 -0.28 10.25 28.52
N GLY A 56 0.35 11.06 27.66
CA GLY A 56 0.83 12.39 28.03
C GLY A 56 -0.29 13.31 28.54
N GLN A 57 -0.01 14.09 29.60
CA GLN A 57 -1.00 14.98 30.19
C GLN A 57 -1.62 15.99 29.23
N GLU A 58 -0.87 16.40 28.20
CA GLU A 58 -1.36 17.27 27.13
C GLU A 58 -2.50 16.64 26.32
N VAL A 59 -2.43 15.33 26.09
CA VAL A 59 -3.47 14.59 25.36
C VAL A 59 -4.71 14.42 26.20
N LEU A 60 -4.55 13.96 27.44
CA LEU A 60 -5.68 13.67 28.33
C LEU A 60 -6.42 14.95 28.76
N ARG A 61 -5.74 16.08 28.85
CA ARG A 61 -6.33 17.41 29.21
C ARG A 61 -6.80 18.22 28.00
N SER A 62 -6.64 17.70 26.80
CA SER A 62 -7.09 18.35 25.57
C SER A 62 -8.62 18.46 25.51
N VAL A 63 -9.11 19.47 24.79
CA VAL A 63 -10.55 19.64 24.51
C VAL A 63 -11.04 18.51 23.55
N THR A 64 -10.13 17.87 22.79
CA THR A 64 -10.43 16.79 21.85
C THR A 64 -9.48 15.60 22.02
N PRO A 65 -9.43 14.96 23.21
CA PRO A 65 -8.44 13.93 23.50
C PRO A 65 -8.57 12.72 22.57
N GLY A 66 -9.78 12.32 22.21
CA GLY A 66 -10.01 11.21 21.28
C GLY A 66 -9.45 11.47 19.89
N GLN A 67 -9.56 12.68 19.38
CA GLN A 67 -8.99 13.05 18.08
C GLN A 67 -7.45 13.08 18.14
N MET A 68 -6.88 13.53 19.27
CA MET A 68 -5.43 13.51 19.46
C MET A 68 -4.88 12.09 19.49
N VAL A 69 -5.53 11.15 20.18
CA VAL A 69 -5.13 9.75 20.19
C VAL A 69 -5.20 9.16 18.77
N VAL A 70 -6.27 9.43 18.03
CA VAL A 70 -6.39 8.97 16.62
C VAL A 70 -5.27 9.54 15.76
N LYS A 71 -4.93 10.82 15.94
CA LYS A 71 -3.80 11.45 15.24
C LYS A 71 -2.47 10.79 15.60
N ILE A 72 -2.20 10.53 16.88
CA ILE A 72 -0.97 9.85 17.34
C ILE A 72 -0.87 8.46 16.70
N VAL A 73 -1.96 7.68 16.65
CA VAL A 73 -2.00 6.38 16.00
C VAL A 73 -1.71 6.51 14.51
N HIS A 74 -2.34 7.46 13.83
CA HIS A 74 -2.11 7.72 12.42
C HIS A 74 -0.65 8.07 12.13
N ASP A 75 -0.11 9.06 12.86
CA ASP A 75 1.25 9.54 12.65
C ASP A 75 2.28 8.42 12.91
N HIS A 76 2.03 7.58 13.93
CA HIS A 76 2.91 6.45 14.23
C HIS A 76 2.83 5.34 13.16
N LEU A 77 1.66 5.12 12.56
CA LEU A 77 1.53 4.23 11.38
C LEU A 77 2.28 4.78 10.18
N VAL A 78 2.19 6.07 9.92
CA VAL A 78 2.94 6.73 8.84
C VAL A 78 4.45 6.59 9.06
N ASP A 79 4.93 6.84 10.28
CA ASP A 79 6.35 6.70 10.64
C ASP A 79 6.84 5.26 10.40
N MET A 80 6.07 4.25 10.81
CA MET A 80 6.40 2.83 10.61
C MET A 80 6.41 2.41 9.15
N LEU A 81 5.62 3.05 8.30
CA LEU A 81 5.58 2.81 6.85
C LEU A 81 6.63 3.58 6.07
N GLY A 82 7.58 4.23 6.77
CA GLY A 82 8.71 4.94 6.17
C GLY A 82 8.71 6.45 6.41
N GLY A 83 7.64 7.01 7.00
CA GLY A 83 7.56 8.43 7.36
C GLY A 83 7.62 9.38 6.17
N ALA A 84 7.81 10.67 6.48
CA ALA A 84 7.92 11.72 5.46
C ALA A 84 9.33 11.80 4.83
N GLU A 85 10.34 11.17 5.44
CA GLU A 85 11.74 11.35 5.06
C GLU A 85 12.22 10.46 3.91
N ALA A 86 11.45 9.44 3.55
CA ALA A 86 11.83 8.54 2.48
C ALA A 86 10.65 8.22 1.55
N PRO A 87 10.31 9.07 0.59
CA PRO A 87 9.58 8.56 -0.56
C PRO A 87 10.50 7.57 -1.26
N ALA A 88 10.37 6.28 -0.91
CA ALA A 88 11.04 5.22 -1.65
C ALA A 88 10.49 5.23 -3.07
N ASP A 89 11.19 5.88 -3.96
CA ASP A 89 10.86 5.84 -5.39
C ASP A 89 11.28 4.47 -5.95
N VAL A 90 10.62 4.07 -7.04
CA VAL A 90 10.99 2.81 -7.70
C VAL A 90 12.40 2.96 -8.24
N ASN A 91 13.31 2.09 -7.82
CA ASN A 91 14.67 2.08 -8.34
C ASN A 91 14.67 1.61 -9.79
N LEU A 92 14.86 2.54 -10.71
CA LEU A 92 14.97 2.29 -12.14
C LEU A 92 16.43 2.44 -12.65
N ALA A 93 17.39 2.46 -11.75
CA ALA A 93 18.82 2.49 -12.11
C ALA A 93 19.23 1.13 -12.67
N GLY A 94 19.40 1.04 -13.98
CA GLY A 94 19.79 -0.18 -14.68
C GLY A 94 19.89 0.02 -16.18
N ILE A 95 20.37 -1.01 -16.87
CA ILE A 95 20.41 -1.03 -18.34
C ILE A 95 18.96 -1.31 -18.83
N PRO A 96 18.35 -0.39 -19.61
CA PRO A 96 17.01 -0.62 -20.15
C PRO A 96 16.92 -1.87 -21.03
N PRO A 97 15.77 -2.54 -21.03
CA PRO A 97 14.58 -2.26 -20.22
C PRO A 97 14.73 -2.74 -18.76
N VAL A 98 14.38 -1.91 -17.81
CA VAL A 98 14.34 -2.28 -16.39
C VAL A 98 12.99 -2.92 -16.08
N ALA A 99 13.00 -4.20 -15.67
CA ALA A 99 11.80 -4.93 -15.35
C ALA A 99 11.33 -4.66 -13.92
N VAL A 100 10.04 -4.32 -13.77
CA VAL A 100 9.37 -4.20 -12.47
C VAL A 100 8.31 -5.30 -12.37
N LEU A 101 8.52 -6.27 -11.47
CA LEU A 101 7.58 -7.37 -11.26
C LEU A 101 6.63 -7.05 -10.11
N MET A 102 5.32 -6.96 -10.41
CA MET A 102 4.27 -6.76 -9.42
C MET A 102 3.82 -8.11 -8.85
N VAL A 103 4.08 -8.33 -7.56
CA VAL A 103 3.73 -9.56 -6.85
C VAL A 103 2.71 -9.30 -5.74
N GLY A 104 1.98 -10.34 -5.33
CA GLY A 104 1.01 -10.27 -4.24
C GLY A 104 -0.20 -11.19 -4.45
N LEU A 105 -1.04 -11.30 -3.45
CA LEU A 105 -2.25 -12.13 -3.46
C LEU A 105 -3.29 -11.58 -4.45
N GLN A 106 -4.26 -12.42 -4.79
CA GLN A 106 -5.41 -12.00 -5.57
C GLN A 106 -6.17 -10.86 -4.86
N GLY A 107 -6.61 -9.86 -5.61
CA GLY A 107 -7.31 -8.70 -5.04
C GLY A 107 -6.41 -7.66 -4.36
N SER A 108 -5.08 -7.87 -4.27
CA SER A 108 -4.14 -6.91 -3.66
C SER A 108 -3.88 -5.64 -4.49
N GLY A 109 -4.56 -5.48 -5.62
CA GLY A 109 -4.44 -4.27 -6.45
C GLY A 109 -3.27 -4.25 -7.44
N LYS A 110 -2.59 -5.38 -7.70
CA LYS A 110 -1.45 -5.43 -8.64
C LYS A 110 -1.73 -4.76 -9.99
N THR A 111 -2.79 -5.17 -10.65
CA THR A 111 -3.15 -4.66 -11.99
C THR A 111 -3.42 -3.15 -11.98
N THR A 112 -4.17 -2.68 -10.99
CA THR A 112 -4.46 -1.25 -10.82
C THR A 112 -3.20 -0.45 -10.50
N THR A 113 -2.34 -0.98 -9.63
CA THR A 113 -1.07 -0.33 -9.25
C THR A 113 -0.11 -0.30 -10.44
N SER A 114 -0.04 -1.38 -11.24
CA SER A 114 0.76 -1.42 -12.47
C SER A 114 0.37 -0.29 -13.42
N ALA A 115 -0.92 -0.12 -13.69
CA ALA A 115 -1.41 0.94 -14.58
C ALA A 115 -1.13 2.35 -14.03
N LYS A 116 -1.36 2.58 -12.73
CA LYS A 116 -1.08 3.87 -12.08
C LYS A 116 0.42 4.20 -12.08
N LEU A 117 1.27 3.21 -11.78
CA LEU A 117 2.72 3.38 -11.81
C LEU A 117 3.20 3.66 -13.24
N ALA A 118 2.73 2.90 -14.21
CA ALA A 118 3.04 3.08 -15.62
C ALA A 118 2.66 4.49 -16.11
N MET A 119 1.45 4.94 -15.79
CA MET A 119 0.98 6.28 -16.10
C MET A 119 1.86 7.37 -15.44
N ARG A 120 2.25 7.20 -14.17
CA ARG A 120 3.15 8.13 -13.47
C ARG A 120 4.50 8.21 -14.18
N LEU A 121 5.12 7.05 -14.44
CA LEU A 121 6.42 6.96 -15.11
C LEU A 121 6.39 7.57 -16.51
N ALA A 122 5.32 7.33 -17.28
CA ALA A 122 5.18 7.88 -18.61
C ALA A 122 4.94 9.42 -18.59
N ARG A 123 3.99 9.89 -17.79
CA ARG A 123 3.56 11.29 -17.80
C ARG A 123 4.48 12.23 -17.03
N ARG A 124 4.87 11.83 -15.80
CA ARG A 124 5.69 12.65 -14.91
C ARG A 124 7.17 12.49 -15.21
N ASP A 125 7.64 11.25 -15.28
CA ASP A 125 9.07 10.94 -15.35
C ASP A 125 9.55 10.78 -16.80
N LYS A 126 8.64 10.95 -17.79
CA LYS A 126 8.91 10.88 -19.24
C LYS A 126 9.63 9.60 -19.67
N LYS A 127 9.35 8.48 -18.96
CA LYS A 127 9.90 7.17 -19.31
C LYS A 127 9.03 6.47 -20.35
N ARG A 128 9.66 5.71 -21.24
CA ARG A 128 8.92 4.75 -22.09
C ARG A 128 8.59 3.52 -21.25
N VAL A 129 7.34 3.13 -21.25
CA VAL A 129 6.82 2.07 -20.39
C VAL A 129 6.03 1.08 -21.22
N LEU A 130 6.27 -0.20 -21.03
CA LEU A 130 5.48 -1.30 -21.56
C LEU A 130 4.92 -2.13 -20.42
N MET A 131 3.63 -2.40 -20.43
CA MET A 131 3.01 -3.33 -19.48
C MET A 131 2.82 -4.70 -20.10
N ALA A 132 2.98 -5.77 -19.30
CA ALA A 132 2.71 -7.14 -19.73
C ALA A 132 2.00 -7.93 -18.63
N SER A 133 0.97 -8.69 -18.98
CA SER A 133 0.30 -9.60 -18.05
C SER A 133 0.90 -10.98 -18.11
N LEU A 134 1.37 -11.49 -16.98
CA LEU A 134 1.84 -12.86 -16.81
C LEU A 134 0.75 -13.80 -16.28
N ASP A 135 -0.48 -13.30 -16.09
CA ASP A 135 -1.61 -14.08 -15.61
C ASP A 135 -2.27 -14.82 -16.76
N VAL A 136 -1.73 -16.00 -17.05
CA VAL A 136 -2.21 -16.86 -18.14
C VAL A 136 -3.38 -17.77 -17.73
N TYR A 137 -3.64 -17.89 -16.42
CA TYR A 137 -4.72 -18.74 -15.89
C TYR A 137 -6.08 -18.03 -15.88
N ARG A 138 -6.09 -16.70 -15.99
CA ARG A 138 -7.31 -15.90 -16.00
C ARG A 138 -7.35 -15.00 -17.23
N PRO A 139 -8.00 -15.43 -18.32
CA PRO A 139 -8.08 -14.62 -19.55
C PRO A 139 -8.59 -13.19 -19.33
N ALA A 140 -9.54 -13.02 -18.42
CA ALA A 140 -10.07 -11.71 -18.04
C ALA A 140 -9.00 -10.77 -17.44
N ALA A 141 -7.93 -11.31 -16.81
CA ALA A 141 -6.87 -10.48 -16.22
C ALA A 141 -6.01 -9.81 -17.30
N GLN A 142 -5.74 -10.50 -18.40
CA GLN A 142 -5.02 -9.93 -19.55
C GLN A 142 -5.84 -8.82 -20.22
N GLN A 143 -7.14 -9.08 -20.42
CA GLN A 143 -8.06 -8.09 -20.97
C GLN A 143 -8.21 -6.87 -20.06
N GLN A 144 -8.28 -7.08 -18.76
CA GLN A 144 -8.34 -5.99 -17.77
C GLN A 144 -7.11 -5.09 -17.82
N LEU A 145 -5.91 -5.68 -17.94
CA LEU A 145 -4.68 -4.88 -18.07
C LEU A 145 -4.67 -4.07 -19.37
N LYS A 146 -5.15 -4.65 -20.47
CA LYS A 146 -5.27 -3.96 -21.75
C LYS A 146 -6.18 -2.73 -21.65
N ILE A 147 -7.37 -2.86 -21.06
CA ILE A 147 -8.31 -1.76 -20.87
C ILE A 147 -7.67 -0.66 -20.00
N LEU A 148 -6.99 -1.03 -18.92
CA LEU A 148 -6.31 -0.06 -18.06
C LEU A 148 -5.14 0.63 -18.78
N GLY A 149 -4.44 -0.06 -19.65
CA GLY A 149 -3.39 0.53 -20.49
C GLY A 149 -3.96 1.57 -21.46
N GLU A 150 -5.06 1.26 -22.13
CA GLU A 150 -5.78 2.20 -23.00
C GLU A 150 -6.24 3.44 -22.23
N GLN A 151 -6.80 3.28 -21.03
CA GLN A 151 -7.21 4.39 -20.16
C GLN A 151 -6.03 5.24 -19.66
N ALA A 152 -4.89 4.63 -19.43
CA ALA A 152 -3.68 5.29 -18.95
C ALA A 152 -2.83 5.89 -20.08
N ASP A 153 -3.14 5.57 -21.33
CA ASP A 153 -2.34 5.88 -22.51
C ASP A 153 -0.92 5.30 -22.40
N VAL A 154 -0.86 3.99 -22.02
CA VAL A 154 0.39 3.24 -21.87
C VAL A 154 0.28 1.94 -22.67
N PRO A 155 1.28 1.62 -23.50
CA PRO A 155 1.31 0.37 -24.28
C PRO A 155 1.23 -0.87 -23.40
N VAL A 156 0.44 -1.84 -23.84
CA VAL A 156 0.35 -3.17 -23.24
C VAL A 156 0.75 -4.23 -24.25
N LEU A 157 1.62 -5.13 -23.86
CA LEU A 157 2.04 -6.23 -24.71
C LEU A 157 0.82 -7.08 -25.10
N GLN A 158 0.63 -7.30 -26.39
CA GLN A 158 -0.50 -8.08 -26.90
C GLN A 158 -0.45 -9.51 -26.35
N ALA A 159 -1.59 -9.98 -25.83
CA ALA A 159 -1.72 -11.35 -25.37
C ALA A 159 -1.69 -12.33 -26.56
N VAL A 160 -0.97 -13.44 -26.37
CA VAL A 160 -0.96 -14.58 -27.31
C VAL A 160 -1.54 -15.79 -26.58
N LEU A 161 -2.57 -16.38 -27.15
CA LEU A 161 -3.26 -17.51 -26.54
C LEU A 161 -2.30 -18.71 -26.39
N GLY A 162 -2.28 -19.28 -25.18
CA GLY A 162 -1.42 -20.44 -24.85
C GLY A 162 0.04 -20.10 -24.56
N GLU A 163 0.43 -18.82 -24.65
CA GLU A 163 1.79 -18.41 -24.33
C GLU A 163 2.07 -18.54 -22.83
N GLN A 164 3.21 -19.12 -22.48
CA GLN A 164 3.63 -19.31 -21.08
C GLN A 164 4.25 -18.05 -20.51
N PRO A 165 4.17 -17.81 -19.16
CA PRO A 165 4.66 -16.58 -18.51
C PRO A 165 6.11 -16.24 -18.85
N LEU A 166 6.98 -17.25 -18.94
CA LEU A 166 8.39 -17.03 -19.28
C LEU A 166 8.57 -16.53 -20.71
N ALA A 167 7.77 -17.06 -21.66
CA ALA A 167 7.80 -16.62 -23.06
C ALA A 167 7.29 -15.17 -23.18
N ILE A 168 6.19 -14.85 -22.48
CA ILE A 168 5.65 -13.48 -22.40
C ILE A 168 6.72 -12.52 -21.85
N THR A 169 7.43 -12.92 -20.78
CA THR A 169 8.49 -12.09 -20.18
C THR A 169 9.61 -11.83 -21.18
N ARG A 170 10.09 -12.86 -21.87
CA ARG A 170 11.15 -12.70 -22.89
C ARG A 170 10.69 -11.77 -24.01
N ARG A 171 9.49 -11.97 -24.52
CA ARG A 171 8.92 -11.13 -25.59
C ARG A 171 8.74 -9.68 -25.12
N ALA A 172 8.31 -9.45 -23.87
CA ALA A 172 8.22 -8.12 -23.29
C ALA A 172 9.59 -7.43 -23.22
N MET A 173 10.61 -8.14 -22.75
CA MET A 173 11.98 -7.61 -22.67
C MET A 173 12.55 -7.31 -24.06
N ASP A 174 12.30 -8.16 -25.04
CA ASP A 174 12.78 -7.96 -26.42
C ASP A 174 12.06 -6.77 -27.10
N THR A 175 10.76 -6.61 -26.84
CA THR A 175 10.00 -5.45 -27.30
C THR A 175 10.56 -4.17 -26.67
N GLY A 176 10.75 -4.16 -25.36
CA GLY A 176 11.28 -2.98 -24.67
C GLY A 176 12.74 -2.62 -25.03
N ARG A 177 13.52 -3.53 -25.63
CA ARG A 177 14.85 -3.21 -26.17
C ARG A 177 14.82 -2.53 -27.53
N ARG A 178 13.73 -2.76 -28.28
CA ARG A 178 13.60 -2.24 -29.67
C ARG A 178 12.93 -0.88 -29.73
N GLU A 179 12.12 -0.57 -28.72
CA GLU A 179 11.38 0.69 -28.58
C GLU A 179 12.10 1.68 -27.66
#